data_f5c5095c69f28abaa4bd2f9d6d00b419
#
_entry.id   f5c5095c69f28abaa4bd2f9d6d00b419
#
_cell.length_a   1.000
_cell.length_b   1.000
_cell.length_c   1.000
_cell.angle_alpha   90.00
_cell.angle_beta   90.00
_cell.angle_gamma   90.00
#
_symmetry.space_group_name_H-M   'P 1'
#
loop_
_entity.id
_entity.type
_entity.pdbx_description
1 polymer ?
#
loop_
_entity_poly.entity_id
_entity_poly.type
_entity_poly.pdbx_seq_one_letter_code
_entity_poly.pdbx_strand_id
1 'polypeptide(L)'
;NNDLMDAVYRVLERQDKVDYLVVETTGLADPLPIALTFLGTELRDLTRLDSIVTVVDAENYSLDLFNSQAAHNQIAYADILLLNKVDLVDEGDLDLLEVKIRDVKPDARIIRTNHAQVPLPLILSVGLFESDRYFESTSDHPEHHDHEAHDHSDHQDHSNCDHDHGHCEHDHEA
;
A
#
# COMPACT_ATOMS: atom_id res chain seq x y z
N ASN A 1 -2.30 8.69 12.18
CA ASN A 1 -3.07 9.40 11.13
C ASN A 1 -3.80 10.65 11.64
N ASN A 2 -4.02 10.80 12.96
CA ASN A 2 -4.71 11.98 13.51
C ASN A 2 -3.94 13.27 13.22
N ASP A 3 -2.62 13.24 13.33
CA ASP A 3 -1.77 14.43 13.06
C ASP A 3 -1.89 14.92 11.61
N LEU A 4 -2.03 14.00 10.64
CA LEU A 4 -2.24 14.35 9.24
C LEU A 4 -3.63 15.00 9.06
N MET A 5 -4.65 14.42 9.66
CA MET A 5 -6.01 14.97 9.62
C MET A 5 -6.05 16.38 10.20
N ASP A 6 -5.46 16.57 11.39
CA ASP A 6 -5.38 17.88 12.03
C ASP A 6 -4.63 18.90 11.18
N ALA A 7 -3.56 18.48 10.51
CA ALA A 7 -2.80 19.35 9.60
C ALA A 7 -3.64 19.76 8.38
N VAL A 8 -4.37 18.83 7.78
CA VAL A 8 -5.26 19.09 6.64
C VAL A 8 -6.39 20.02 7.05
N TYR A 9 -7.05 19.78 8.19
CA TYR A 9 -8.10 20.68 8.69
C TYR A 9 -7.60 22.10 8.89
N ARG A 10 -6.41 22.30 9.49
CA ARG A 10 -5.81 23.63 9.65
C ARG A 10 -5.57 24.35 8.32
N VAL A 11 -5.25 23.59 7.25
CA VAL A 11 -5.09 24.17 5.92
C VAL A 11 -6.44 24.56 5.32
N LEU A 12 -7.47 23.70 5.47
CA LEU A 12 -8.80 23.93 4.92
C LEU A 12 -9.56 25.06 5.65
N GLU A 13 -9.28 25.27 6.95
CA GLU A 13 -9.88 26.35 7.76
C GLU A 13 -9.28 27.74 7.50
N ARG A 14 -8.24 27.85 6.65
CA ARG A 14 -7.65 29.15 6.32
C ARG A 14 -8.65 30.05 5.59
N GLN A 15 -8.50 31.35 5.82
CA GLN A 15 -9.34 32.35 5.14
C GLN A 15 -9.10 32.39 3.62
N ASP A 16 -7.87 32.11 3.20
CA ASP A 16 -7.50 32.02 1.79
C ASP A 16 -7.89 30.63 1.29
N LYS A 17 -8.70 30.56 0.24
CA LYS A 17 -9.08 29.31 -0.38
C LYS A 17 -7.87 28.63 -1.02
N VAL A 18 -7.75 27.34 -0.77
CA VAL A 18 -6.72 26.49 -1.35
C VAL A 18 -7.34 25.70 -2.49
N ASP A 19 -6.79 25.82 -3.70
CA ASP A 19 -7.25 25.07 -4.87
C ASP A 19 -6.68 23.65 -4.91
N TYR A 20 -5.42 23.48 -4.45
CA TYR A 20 -4.71 22.21 -4.40
C TYR A 20 -3.96 22.05 -3.08
N LEU A 21 -4.02 20.83 -2.57
CA LEU A 21 -3.23 20.38 -1.44
C LEU A 21 -2.28 19.27 -1.93
N VAL A 22 -0.98 19.49 -1.76
CA VAL A 22 0.03 18.47 -2.05
C VAL A 22 0.55 17.92 -0.72
N VAL A 23 0.48 16.59 -0.58
CA VAL A 23 1.00 15.88 0.59
C VAL A 23 2.25 15.12 0.17
N GLU A 24 3.40 15.53 0.68
CA GLU A 24 4.67 14.83 0.48
C GLU A 24 4.89 13.81 1.58
N THR A 25 5.19 12.58 1.19
CA THR A 25 5.60 11.52 2.12
C THR A 25 7.11 11.45 2.24
N THR A 26 7.61 10.95 3.36
CA THR A 26 9.04 10.74 3.55
C THR A 26 9.52 9.49 2.80
N GLY A 27 10.59 9.61 2.02
CA GLY A 27 11.37 8.51 1.46
C GLY A 27 10.55 7.34 0.90
N LEU A 28 10.80 6.13 1.41
CA LEU A 28 10.13 4.89 1.02
C LEU A 28 8.85 4.62 1.83
N ALA A 29 8.03 5.63 2.07
CA ALA A 29 6.75 5.44 2.75
C ALA A 29 5.71 4.80 1.81
N ASP A 30 4.92 3.86 2.34
CA ASP A 30 3.78 3.31 1.62
C ASP A 30 2.70 4.41 1.47
N PRO A 31 2.26 4.73 0.24
CA PRO A 31 1.26 5.78 0.01
C PRO A 31 -0.16 5.36 0.43
N LEU A 32 -0.43 4.04 0.52
CA LEU A 32 -1.76 3.51 0.76
C LEU A 32 -2.40 3.99 2.07
N PRO A 33 -1.72 3.97 3.25
CA PRO A 33 -2.32 4.46 4.50
C PRO A 33 -2.71 5.93 4.45
N ILE A 34 -1.99 6.73 3.65
CA ILE A 34 -2.28 8.15 3.46
C ILE A 34 -3.51 8.32 2.56
N ALA A 35 -3.54 7.62 1.42
CA ALA A 35 -4.69 7.63 0.53
C ALA A 35 -5.97 7.19 1.26
N LEU A 36 -5.92 6.11 2.06
CA LEU A 36 -7.04 5.63 2.85
C LEU A 36 -7.51 6.65 3.91
N THR A 37 -6.62 7.49 4.45
CA THR A 37 -7.01 8.58 5.36
C THR A 37 -7.94 9.58 4.66
N PHE A 38 -7.68 9.92 3.40
CA PHE A 38 -8.53 10.81 2.61
C PHE A 38 -9.84 10.14 2.18
N LEU A 39 -9.86 8.84 1.96
CA LEU A 39 -11.02 8.09 1.49
C LEU A 39 -11.99 7.68 2.61
N GLY A 40 -11.46 7.36 3.78
CA GLY A 40 -12.19 6.72 4.87
C GLY A 40 -12.66 7.65 5.99
N THR A 41 -12.45 8.96 5.88
CA THR A 41 -12.74 9.93 6.93
C THR A 41 -13.64 11.06 6.43
N GLU A 42 -13.94 12.02 7.33
CA GLU A 42 -14.64 13.27 7.00
C GLU A 42 -13.92 14.09 5.92
N LEU A 43 -12.63 13.84 5.69
CA LEU A 43 -11.87 14.48 4.61
C LEU A 43 -12.41 14.15 3.22
N ARG A 44 -13.06 13.01 3.05
CA ARG A 44 -13.70 12.61 1.78
C ARG A 44 -14.72 13.64 1.29
N ASP A 45 -15.45 14.26 2.22
CA ASP A 45 -16.48 15.24 1.89
C ASP A 45 -15.91 16.65 1.64
N LEU A 46 -14.68 16.89 2.09
CA LEU A 46 -13.99 18.18 2.01
C LEU A 46 -12.93 18.25 0.91
N THR A 47 -12.41 17.08 0.49
CA THR A 47 -11.31 16.99 -0.48
C THR A 47 -11.60 15.90 -1.51
N ARG A 48 -10.95 16.02 -2.66
CA ARG A 48 -10.94 14.95 -3.68
C ARG A 48 -9.49 14.57 -3.97
N LEU A 49 -9.17 13.30 -3.81
CA LEU A 49 -7.87 12.78 -4.21
C LEU A 49 -7.80 12.77 -5.74
N ASP A 50 -6.83 13.49 -6.30
CA ASP A 50 -6.69 13.70 -7.74
C ASP A 50 -5.79 12.63 -8.38
N SER A 51 -4.64 12.41 -7.78
CA SER A 51 -3.66 11.40 -8.20
C SER A 51 -2.61 11.12 -7.12
N ILE A 52 -2.00 9.95 -7.21
CA ILE A 52 -0.77 9.60 -6.51
C ILE A 52 0.39 9.72 -7.50
N VAL A 53 1.33 10.63 -7.21
CA VAL A 53 2.51 10.86 -8.03
C VAL A 53 3.73 10.28 -7.32
N THR A 54 4.41 9.32 -7.96
CA THR A 54 5.65 8.75 -7.45
C THR A 54 6.84 9.32 -8.22
N VAL A 55 7.84 9.83 -7.50
CA VAL A 55 9.09 10.29 -8.09
C VAL A 55 10.14 9.20 -7.94
N VAL A 56 10.67 8.73 -9.07
CA VAL A 56 11.70 7.69 -9.14
C VAL A 56 13.03 8.34 -9.48
N ASP A 57 14.05 8.14 -8.66
CA ASP A 57 15.42 8.56 -8.93
C ASP A 57 16.08 7.53 -9.86
N ALA A 58 16.18 7.85 -11.16
CA ALA A 58 16.67 6.92 -12.16
C ALA A 58 18.14 6.54 -11.95
N GLU A 59 18.97 7.47 -11.43
CA GLU A 59 20.39 7.23 -11.18
C GLU A 59 20.63 6.20 -10.08
N ASN A 60 19.80 6.28 -9.00
CA ASN A 60 19.98 5.44 -7.83
C ASN A 60 18.99 4.28 -7.75
N TYR A 61 18.19 4.07 -8.81
CA TYR A 61 17.20 3.02 -8.83
C TYR A 61 17.84 1.67 -9.12
N SER A 62 18.17 0.94 -8.08
CA SER A 62 18.74 -0.40 -8.19
C SER A 62 17.64 -1.47 -8.21
N LEU A 63 17.98 -2.64 -8.78
CA LEU A 63 17.12 -3.82 -8.75
C LEU A 63 16.70 -4.24 -7.34
N ASP A 64 17.54 -3.95 -6.36
CA ASP A 64 17.29 -4.28 -4.96
C ASP A 64 16.15 -3.45 -4.36
N LEU A 65 15.89 -2.25 -4.89
CA LEU A 65 14.76 -1.43 -4.48
C LEU A 65 13.42 -2.06 -4.85
N PHE A 66 13.34 -2.79 -5.99
CA PHE A 66 12.13 -3.55 -6.35
C PHE A 66 11.81 -4.67 -5.36
N ASN A 67 12.79 -5.16 -4.60
CA ASN A 67 12.61 -6.16 -3.57
C ASN A 67 12.04 -5.58 -2.26
N SER A 68 12.02 -4.25 -2.12
CA SER A 68 11.38 -3.57 -0.98
C SER A 68 9.87 -3.48 -1.20
N GLN A 69 9.10 -3.98 -0.23
CA GLN A 69 7.63 -3.89 -0.30
C GLN A 69 7.16 -2.44 -0.43
N ALA A 70 7.81 -1.50 0.26
CA ALA A 70 7.45 -0.08 0.20
C ALA A 70 7.70 0.50 -1.19
N ALA A 71 8.84 0.22 -1.81
CA ALA A 71 9.14 0.68 -3.17
C ALA A 71 8.20 0.04 -4.20
N HIS A 72 7.89 -1.26 -4.05
CA HIS A 72 6.90 -1.93 -4.87
C HIS A 72 5.53 -1.26 -4.76
N ASN A 73 5.06 -0.99 -3.53
CA ASN A 73 3.78 -0.33 -3.28
C ASN A 73 3.75 1.09 -3.85
N GLN A 74 4.85 1.85 -3.75
CA GLN A 74 4.95 3.19 -4.36
C GLN A 74 4.75 3.15 -5.88
N ILE A 75 5.25 2.12 -6.56
CA ILE A 75 5.03 1.94 -8.00
C ILE A 75 3.61 1.44 -8.28
N ALA A 76 3.17 0.41 -7.57
CA ALA A 76 1.88 -0.23 -7.80
C ALA A 76 0.70 0.74 -7.61
N TYR A 77 0.78 1.63 -6.61
CA TYR A 77 -0.26 2.60 -6.30
C TYR A 77 -0.10 3.95 -7.00
N ALA A 78 1.00 4.19 -7.74
CA ALA A 78 1.19 5.43 -8.47
C ALA A 78 0.20 5.55 -9.64
N ASP A 79 -0.46 6.69 -9.79
CA ASP A 79 -1.19 7.04 -11.00
C ASP A 79 -0.26 7.64 -12.05
N ILE A 80 0.78 8.33 -11.58
CA ILE A 80 1.82 8.93 -12.41
C ILE A 80 3.20 8.63 -11.81
N LEU A 81 4.13 8.21 -12.66
CA LEU A 81 5.53 7.99 -12.31
C LEU A 81 6.41 9.04 -12.99
N LEU A 82 7.08 9.86 -12.19
CA LEU A 82 8.10 10.79 -12.70
C LEU A 82 9.45 10.10 -12.60
N LEU A 83 9.98 9.65 -13.74
CA LEU A 83 11.33 9.11 -13.82
C LEU A 83 12.31 10.28 -13.91
N ASN A 84 12.88 10.65 -12.76
CA ASN A 84 13.70 11.86 -12.64
C ASN A 84 15.19 11.55 -12.70
N LYS A 85 16.01 12.57 -12.98
CA LYS A 85 17.45 12.50 -13.20
C LYS A 85 17.83 11.67 -14.42
N VAL A 86 17.03 11.69 -15.46
CA VAL A 86 17.30 10.93 -16.69
C VAL A 86 18.55 11.40 -17.42
N ASP A 87 19.00 12.61 -17.14
CA ASP A 87 20.24 13.17 -17.66
C ASP A 87 21.52 12.52 -17.09
N LEU A 88 21.41 11.73 -16.01
CA LEU A 88 22.50 11.05 -15.34
C LEU A 88 22.59 9.55 -15.68
N VAL A 89 21.70 9.05 -16.54
CA VAL A 89 21.55 7.63 -16.84
C VAL A 89 21.56 7.39 -18.35
N ASP A 90 22.19 6.32 -18.78
CA ASP A 90 22.19 5.94 -20.20
C ASP A 90 20.81 5.50 -20.67
N GLU A 91 20.48 5.77 -21.94
CA GLU A 91 19.15 5.50 -22.51
C GLU A 91 18.75 4.02 -22.40
N GLY A 92 19.71 3.11 -22.57
CA GLY A 92 19.45 1.67 -22.45
C GLY A 92 19.06 1.25 -21.04
N ASP A 93 19.66 1.87 -20.03
CA ASP A 93 19.32 1.61 -18.61
C ASP A 93 17.97 2.22 -18.24
N LEU A 94 17.65 3.40 -18.81
CA LEU A 94 16.32 4.00 -18.66
C LEU A 94 15.23 3.11 -19.26
N ASP A 95 15.42 2.59 -20.46
CA ASP A 95 14.48 1.68 -21.10
C ASP A 95 14.28 0.40 -20.29
N LEU A 96 15.38 -0.16 -19.76
CA LEU A 96 15.30 -1.33 -18.88
C LEU A 96 14.54 -1.03 -17.59
N LEU A 97 14.75 0.15 -17.01
CA LEU A 97 14.04 0.59 -15.80
C LEU A 97 12.55 0.74 -16.07
N GLU A 98 12.16 1.33 -17.20
CA GLU A 98 10.75 1.43 -17.60
C GLU A 98 10.10 0.05 -17.80
N VAL A 99 10.79 -0.90 -18.42
CA VAL A 99 10.30 -2.29 -18.54
C VAL A 99 10.00 -2.88 -17.17
N LYS A 100 10.91 -2.73 -16.21
CA LYS A 100 10.72 -3.24 -14.85
C LYS A 100 9.59 -2.55 -14.09
N ILE A 101 9.42 -1.25 -14.28
CA ILE A 101 8.28 -0.53 -13.72
C ILE A 101 6.98 -1.12 -14.30
N ARG A 102 6.94 -1.42 -15.60
CA ARG A 102 5.77 -2.00 -16.25
C ARG A 102 5.50 -3.46 -15.87
N ASP A 103 6.52 -4.19 -15.39
CA ASP A 103 6.33 -5.53 -14.81
C ASP A 103 5.49 -5.45 -13.51
N VAL A 104 5.63 -4.36 -12.74
CA VAL A 104 4.83 -4.11 -11.53
C VAL A 104 3.48 -3.47 -11.87
N LYS A 105 3.49 -2.52 -12.80
CA LYS A 105 2.31 -1.76 -13.23
C LYS A 105 2.28 -1.62 -14.74
N PRO A 106 1.60 -2.54 -15.47
CA PRO A 106 1.58 -2.58 -16.94
C PRO A 106 1.06 -1.29 -17.60
N ASP A 107 0.09 -0.63 -16.97
CA ASP A 107 -0.54 0.61 -17.40
C ASP A 107 0.13 1.88 -16.86
N ALA A 108 1.36 1.77 -16.34
CA ALA A 108 2.06 2.89 -15.73
C ALA A 108 2.20 4.09 -16.68
N ARG A 109 1.75 5.25 -16.21
CA ARG A 109 1.97 6.54 -16.89
C ARG A 109 3.31 7.10 -16.46
N ILE A 110 4.35 6.84 -17.26
CA ILE A 110 5.73 7.25 -16.98
C ILE A 110 6.03 8.55 -17.72
N ILE A 111 6.61 9.53 -17.02
CA ILE A 111 7.10 10.79 -17.58
C ILE A 111 8.58 10.92 -17.21
N ARG A 112 9.46 10.98 -18.22
CA ARG A 112 10.89 11.23 -18.02
C ARG A 112 11.10 12.69 -17.71
N THR A 113 11.87 13.00 -16.66
CA THR A 113 12.10 14.37 -16.21
C THR A 113 13.56 14.58 -15.80
N ASN A 114 13.97 15.85 -15.87
CA ASN A 114 15.22 16.33 -15.34
C ASN A 114 14.89 17.45 -14.33
N HIS A 115 15.47 17.40 -13.13
CA HIS A 115 15.17 18.34 -12.02
C HIS A 115 13.66 18.41 -11.70
N ALA A 116 12.94 17.31 -11.87
CA ALA A 116 11.49 17.20 -11.71
C ALA A 116 10.69 18.22 -12.53
N GLN A 117 11.25 18.73 -13.63
CA GLN A 117 10.56 19.66 -14.52
C GLN A 117 9.48 18.92 -15.32
N VAL A 118 8.24 19.18 -14.98
CA VAL A 118 7.07 18.62 -15.65
C VAL A 118 6.00 19.72 -15.80
N PRO A 119 5.31 19.80 -16.94
CA PRO A 119 4.16 20.69 -17.06
C PRO A 119 3.07 20.32 -16.05
N LEU A 120 2.68 21.29 -15.19
CA LEU A 120 1.70 21.05 -14.12
C LEU A 120 0.38 20.38 -14.59
N PRO A 121 -0.18 20.70 -15.78
CA PRO A 121 -1.39 20.02 -16.26
C PRO A 121 -1.25 18.51 -16.49
N LEU A 122 -0.02 17.99 -16.50
CA LEU A 122 0.21 16.53 -16.61
C LEU A 122 0.13 15.79 -15.28
N ILE A 123 0.18 16.54 -14.16
CA ILE A 123 0.19 16.00 -12.80
C ILE A 123 -0.87 16.59 -11.86
N LEU A 124 -1.50 17.70 -12.24
CA LEU A 124 -2.56 18.34 -11.47
C LEU A 124 -3.86 18.38 -12.28
N SER A 125 -5.00 18.20 -11.61
CA SER A 125 -6.34 18.12 -12.21
C SER A 125 -6.46 16.98 -13.23
N VAL A 126 -5.75 15.89 -13.02
CA VAL A 126 -5.74 14.75 -13.95
C VAL A 126 -6.89 13.79 -13.69
N GLY A 127 -7.45 13.75 -12.46
CA GLY A 127 -8.57 12.90 -12.09
C GLY A 127 -8.30 11.41 -12.30
N LEU A 128 -7.05 10.97 -12.10
CA LEU A 128 -6.63 9.60 -12.38
C LEU A 128 -6.84 8.66 -11.20
N PHE A 129 -7.07 9.21 -10.01
CA PHE A 129 -7.26 8.38 -8.83
C PHE A 129 -8.61 7.66 -8.88
N GLU A 130 -8.57 6.33 -8.85
CA GLU A 130 -9.75 5.47 -8.84
C GLU A 130 -9.92 4.84 -7.44
N SER A 131 -10.88 5.36 -6.66
CA SER A 131 -11.16 4.90 -5.29
C SER A 131 -11.52 3.41 -5.23
N ASP A 132 -12.19 2.90 -6.25
CA ASP A 132 -12.74 1.55 -6.28
C ASP A 132 -11.65 0.48 -6.21
N ARG A 133 -10.47 0.73 -6.77
CA ARG A 133 -9.31 -0.16 -6.69
C ARG A 133 -8.86 -0.47 -5.25
N TYR A 134 -9.20 0.42 -4.30
CA TYR A 134 -8.76 0.30 -2.90
C TYR A 134 -9.80 -0.39 -2.01
N PHE A 135 -11.06 -0.45 -2.45
CA PHE A 135 -12.14 -1.09 -1.69
C PHE A 135 -12.33 -2.56 -2.09
N GLU A 136 -12.01 -2.95 -3.32
CA GLU A 136 -12.13 -4.34 -3.80
C GLU A 136 -11.13 -5.29 -3.11
N SER A 137 -9.94 -4.79 -2.73
CA SER A 137 -8.92 -5.59 -2.05
C SER A 137 -9.24 -5.93 -0.58
N THR A 138 -10.28 -5.36 0.01
CA THR A 138 -10.69 -5.65 1.40
C THR A 138 -11.82 -6.67 1.51
N SER A 139 -12.40 -7.11 0.38
CA SER A 139 -13.55 -8.05 0.37
C SER A 139 -13.17 -9.53 0.20
N ASP A 140 -11.89 -9.87 0.00
CA ASP A 140 -11.42 -11.25 -0.20
C ASP A 140 -10.87 -11.92 1.08
N HIS A 141 -11.48 -11.66 2.24
CA HIS A 141 -11.38 -12.57 3.36
C HIS A 141 -12.66 -13.42 3.40
N PRO A 142 -12.60 -14.71 3.01
CA PRO A 142 -13.71 -15.61 3.28
C PRO A 142 -13.85 -15.73 4.79
N GLU A 143 -14.96 -15.23 5.32
CA GLU A 143 -15.37 -15.52 6.68
C GLU A 143 -15.56 -17.04 6.80
N HIS A 144 -14.63 -17.69 7.45
CA HIS A 144 -14.83 -19.05 7.94
C HIS A 144 -15.91 -18.98 9.02
N HIS A 145 -17.15 -19.19 8.61
CA HIS A 145 -18.21 -19.54 9.53
C HIS A 145 -17.97 -20.99 9.98
N ASP A 146 -17.34 -21.14 11.13
CA ASP A 146 -17.40 -22.37 11.88
C ASP A 146 -18.85 -22.57 12.35
N HIS A 147 -19.58 -23.38 11.62
CA HIS A 147 -20.86 -23.94 12.09
C HIS A 147 -20.56 -24.99 13.12
N GLU A 148 -20.59 -24.61 14.39
CA GLU A 148 -20.77 -25.59 15.47
C GLU A 148 -22.16 -26.21 15.33
N ALA A 149 -22.19 -27.44 14.82
CA ALA A 149 -23.36 -28.27 14.85
C ALA A 149 -23.49 -28.85 16.26
N HIS A 150 -24.44 -28.35 17.04
CA HIS A 150 -24.92 -29.01 18.22
C HIS A 150 -25.76 -30.22 17.79
N ASP A 151 -25.26 -31.40 18.02
CA ASP A 151 -26.08 -32.62 18.03
C ASP A 151 -26.15 -33.16 19.46
N HIS A 152 -27.36 -33.16 19.99
CA HIS A 152 -27.73 -33.80 21.23
C HIS A 152 -28.16 -35.27 20.92
N SER A 153 -27.43 -36.22 21.46
CA SER A 153 -28.05 -37.52 21.76
C SER A 153 -27.42 -38.15 22.99
N ASP A 154 -28.28 -38.33 24.00
CA ASP A 154 -28.14 -39.21 25.16
C ASP A 154 -27.65 -40.59 24.77
N HIS A 155 -26.76 -41.17 25.58
CA HIS A 155 -26.93 -42.49 26.19
C HIS A 155 -25.78 -42.86 27.14
N GLN A 156 -26.15 -43.02 28.35
CA GLN A 156 -25.86 -43.97 29.45
C GLN A 156 -24.68 -44.97 29.32
N ASP A 157 -23.93 -44.94 30.44
CA ASP A 157 -23.45 -46.06 31.25
C ASP A 157 -22.35 -47.04 30.74
N HIS A 158 -21.40 -47.18 31.54
CA HIS A 158 -20.77 -48.31 32.23
C HIS A 158 -19.24 -48.26 32.32
N SER A 159 -18.85 -48.22 33.63
CA SER A 159 -17.83 -49.08 34.28
C SER A 159 -16.36 -49.02 33.84
N ASN A 160 -15.60 -48.47 34.77
CA ASN A 160 -14.56 -49.15 35.54
C ASN A 160 -13.48 -49.92 34.77
N CYS A 161 -12.26 -49.41 34.77
CA CYS A 161 -11.05 -50.21 34.97
C CYS A 161 -9.87 -49.32 35.36
N ASP A 162 -9.38 -49.52 36.57
CA ASP A 162 -8.05 -49.17 37.04
C ASP A 162 -6.96 -49.87 36.24
N HIS A 163 -5.82 -49.22 36.03
CA HIS A 163 -4.45 -49.77 36.03
C HIS A 163 -3.48 -48.57 35.77
N ASP A 164 -2.84 -48.07 36.71
CA ASP A 164 -1.55 -48.23 37.39
C ASP A 164 -0.35 -48.57 36.48
N HIS A 165 0.74 -47.88 36.76
CA HIS A 165 2.14 -48.07 36.39
C HIS A 165 2.67 -47.59 35.03
N GLY A 166 3.70 -46.75 35.17
CA GLY A 166 4.88 -46.84 34.35
C GLY A 166 5.66 -45.53 34.09
N HIS A 167 6.49 -45.22 35.03
CA HIS A 167 7.63 -44.31 34.93
C HIS A 167 8.57 -44.71 33.79
N CYS A 168 9.05 -43.76 32.97
CA CYS A 168 10.39 -43.83 32.32
C CYS A 168 10.94 -42.45 32.06
N GLU A 169 11.93 -42.09 32.86
CA GLU A 169 12.94 -41.09 32.58
C GLU A 169 13.86 -41.59 31.45
N HIS A 170 14.24 -40.74 30.56
CA HIS A 170 15.52 -40.86 29.84
C HIS A 170 16.11 -39.46 29.63
N ASP A 171 17.10 -39.13 30.46
CA ASP A 171 18.22 -38.28 30.16
C ASP A 171 19.00 -38.86 29.01
N HIS A 172 19.52 -38.00 28.11
CA HIS A 172 20.88 -38.10 27.59
C HIS A 172 21.33 -36.77 26.96
N GLU A 173 22.41 -36.26 27.61
CA GLU A 173 23.38 -35.33 27.03
C GLU A 173 24.10 -35.91 25.80
N ALA A 174 24.44 -35.04 24.89
CA ALA A 174 25.77 -34.82 24.30
C ALA A 174 25.67 -33.74 23.20
#